data_6d71e6275f461407c9b5478ac0c924fe
#
_entry.id   6d71e6275f461407c9b5478ac0c924fe
#
_cell.length_a   1.000
_cell.length_b   1.000
_cell.length_c   1.000
_cell.angle_alpha   90.00
_cell.angle_beta   90.00
_cell.angle_gamma   90.00
#
_symmetry.space_group_name_H-M   'P 1'
#
loop_
_entity.id
_entity.type
_entity.pdbx_description
1 polymer ?
#
loop_
_entity_poly.entity_id
_entity_poly.type
_entity_poly.pdbx_seq_one_letter_code
_entity_poly.pdbx_strand_id
1 'polypeptide(L)'
;MARVLVIDDNIDMLSMLKLILERQGHHEVIACSNGQEGLQKAFEQMPAVALVDVMMPGMSGYDVVKKLRADERTQNMGIIILTARGQSVDRAAALAAGADDHMSKPADVETLLKRVNELVERGASKAQKSEVLVVPVLSLKGGVGVTTVAINLAGVLQQVAPTLLLDLAPACGQCAFFLGIRPEQHWGQYVENPKTSAASLVQQHTTGLKVLLAPPIPAQFGWPNKDRVEMLLAQLKAVTRFIVVDMPPLFDETVRAVLGQAHRIVLITGDDAPSLQVTRITLQALNEWKDRLILIRNATAVGPRPPADALQKALRVPLAVDIPYDPNQLPAVAKGLLLASVQPKSALTVGVKRLAQIAIAR
;
A
#
# COMPACT_ATOMS: atom_id res chain seq x y z
N MET A 1 11.21 -3.26 -14.74
CA MET A 1 11.52 -1.99 -15.41
C MET A 1 11.45 -0.88 -14.38
N ALA A 2 12.53 -0.15 -14.14
CA ALA A 2 12.62 0.94 -13.15
C ALA A 2 13.17 2.19 -13.84
N ARG A 3 12.93 3.38 -13.23
CA ARG A 3 13.59 4.63 -13.68
C ARG A 3 14.95 4.75 -13.03
N VAL A 4 15.97 5.05 -13.85
CA VAL A 4 17.35 5.27 -13.43
C VAL A 4 17.76 6.67 -13.86
N LEU A 5 18.22 7.48 -12.93
CA LEU A 5 18.78 8.80 -13.18
C LEU A 5 20.29 8.68 -13.42
N VAL A 6 20.81 9.31 -14.47
CA VAL A 6 22.24 9.40 -14.74
C VAL A 6 22.63 10.87 -14.79
N ILE A 7 23.59 11.26 -13.97
CA ILE A 7 24.11 12.65 -13.88
C ILE A 7 25.61 12.62 -14.17
N ASP A 8 26.02 13.18 -15.31
CA ASP A 8 27.40 13.22 -15.77
C ASP A 8 27.57 14.39 -16.73
N ASP A 9 28.59 15.20 -16.59
CA ASP A 9 28.82 16.35 -17.50
C ASP A 9 29.40 15.93 -18.87
N ASN A 10 29.87 14.70 -18.98
CA ASN A 10 30.36 14.12 -20.24
C ASN A 10 29.18 13.51 -21.02
N ILE A 11 28.81 14.17 -22.14
CA ILE A 11 27.71 13.78 -23.02
C ILE A 11 27.88 12.39 -23.65
N ASP A 12 29.12 12.01 -23.97
CA ASP A 12 29.40 10.69 -24.55
C ASP A 12 29.17 9.59 -23.50
N MET A 13 29.58 9.85 -22.25
CA MET A 13 29.34 8.95 -21.14
C MET A 13 27.84 8.82 -20.83
N LEU A 14 27.08 9.93 -20.80
CA LEU A 14 25.62 9.91 -20.65
C LEU A 14 24.96 9.04 -21.73
N SER A 15 25.37 9.23 -23.00
CA SER A 15 24.83 8.48 -24.15
C SER A 15 25.11 6.98 -24.01
N MET A 16 26.35 6.64 -23.63
CA MET A 16 26.77 5.25 -23.43
C MET A 16 25.99 4.58 -22.26
N LEU A 17 25.95 5.22 -21.09
CA LEU A 17 25.25 4.68 -19.93
C LEU A 17 23.75 4.54 -20.20
N LYS A 18 23.14 5.51 -20.89
CA LYS A 18 21.76 5.44 -21.33
C LYS A 18 21.51 4.21 -22.20
N LEU A 19 22.34 4.01 -23.24
CA LEU A 19 22.21 2.87 -24.14
C LEU A 19 22.32 1.52 -23.40
N ILE A 20 23.30 1.39 -22.49
CA ILE A 20 23.50 0.19 -21.69
C ILE A 20 22.28 -0.09 -20.80
N LEU A 21 21.82 0.90 -20.04
CA LEU A 21 20.72 0.74 -19.09
C LEU A 21 19.37 0.50 -19.79
N GLU A 22 19.11 1.12 -20.95
CA GLU A 22 17.89 0.91 -21.71
C GLU A 22 17.89 -0.42 -22.49
N ARG A 23 19.00 -0.72 -23.21
CA ARG A 23 19.05 -1.89 -24.10
C ARG A 23 19.30 -3.20 -23.36
N GLN A 24 20.23 -3.19 -22.41
CA GLN A 24 20.63 -4.41 -21.68
C GLN A 24 19.99 -4.49 -20.30
N GLY A 25 19.80 -3.34 -19.62
CA GLY A 25 19.17 -3.29 -18.29
C GLY A 25 17.65 -3.23 -18.32
N HIS A 26 17.02 -2.93 -19.46
CA HIS A 26 15.58 -2.74 -19.61
C HIS A 26 15.00 -1.72 -18.62
N HIS A 27 15.73 -0.64 -18.34
CA HIS A 27 15.32 0.47 -17.49
C HIS A 27 14.91 1.70 -18.31
N GLU A 28 14.11 2.60 -17.73
CA GLU A 28 13.85 3.94 -18.28
C GLU A 28 14.93 4.90 -17.76
N VAL A 29 15.65 5.61 -18.64
CA VAL A 29 16.78 6.43 -18.24
C VAL A 29 16.47 7.92 -18.34
N ILE A 30 16.69 8.64 -17.23
CA ILE A 30 16.69 10.10 -17.15
C ILE A 30 18.14 10.55 -17.16
N ALA A 31 18.59 11.19 -18.26
CA ALA A 31 19.95 11.68 -18.40
C ALA A 31 20.02 13.19 -18.14
N CYS A 32 20.95 13.63 -17.28
CA CYS A 32 21.18 15.02 -16.92
C CYS A 32 22.66 15.35 -17.00
N SER A 33 22.98 16.51 -17.58
CA SER A 33 24.36 16.94 -17.82
C SER A 33 25.00 17.76 -16.68
N ASN A 34 24.27 17.99 -15.59
CA ASN A 34 24.76 18.71 -14.42
C ASN A 34 23.99 18.34 -13.15
N GLY A 35 24.59 18.61 -11.98
CA GLY A 35 24.02 18.24 -10.68
C GLY A 35 22.71 18.97 -10.35
N GLN A 36 22.52 20.19 -10.80
CA GLN A 36 21.30 20.97 -10.51
C GLN A 36 20.10 20.43 -11.26
N GLU A 37 20.25 20.15 -12.55
CA GLU A 37 19.23 19.47 -13.36
C GLU A 37 18.90 18.08 -12.79
N GLY A 38 19.94 17.33 -12.42
CA GLY A 38 19.81 16.01 -11.81
C GLY A 38 18.98 16.02 -10.52
N LEU A 39 19.22 16.97 -9.63
CA LEU A 39 18.42 17.15 -8.42
C LEU A 39 16.97 17.48 -8.73
N GLN A 40 16.71 18.41 -9.65
CA GLN A 40 15.37 18.77 -10.05
C GLN A 40 14.62 17.55 -10.60
N LYS A 41 15.21 16.79 -11.52
CA LYS A 41 14.61 15.57 -12.08
C LYS A 41 14.43 14.48 -11.05
N ALA A 42 15.35 14.33 -10.09
CA ALA A 42 15.20 13.39 -9.00
C ALA A 42 13.95 13.68 -8.15
N PHE A 43 13.70 14.95 -7.82
CA PHE A 43 12.54 15.36 -7.02
C PHE A 43 11.21 15.31 -7.78
N GLU A 44 11.24 15.54 -9.11
CA GLU A 44 10.05 15.49 -9.96
C GLU A 44 9.64 14.07 -10.34
N GLN A 45 10.61 13.22 -10.69
CA GLN A 45 10.36 11.93 -11.33
C GLN A 45 10.61 10.72 -10.43
N MET A 46 11.21 10.94 -9.22
CA MET A 46 11.39 9.92 -8.19
C MET A 46 12.02 8.63 -8.73
N PRO A 47 13.22 8.66 -9.34
CA PRO A 47 13.88 7.48 -9.87
C PRO A 47 14.23 6.49 -8.75
N ALA A 48 14.30 5.20 -9.09
CA ALA A 48 14.67 4.15 -8.13
C ALA A 48 16.17 4.18 -7.78
N VAL A 49 17.01 4.52 -8.78
CA VAL A 49 18.48 4.57 -8.65
C VAL A 49 19.01 5.81 -9.34
N ALA A 50 20.07 6.42 -8.78
CA ALA A 50 20.87 7.46 -9.42
C ALA A 50 22.32 6.99 -9.60
N LEU A 51 22.86 7.19 -10.79
CA LEU A 51 24.30 7.13 -11.10
C LEU A 51 24.80 8.57 -11.16
N VAL A 52 25.79 8.93 -10.36
CA VAL A 52 26.24 10.31 -10.20
C VAL A 52 27.74 10.40 -10.41
N ASP A 53 28.18 11.18 -11.38
CA ASP A 53 29.60 11.51 -11.52
C ASP A 53 30.09 12.41 -10.39
N VAL A 54 31.32 12.21 -9.95
CA VAL A 54 31.94 13.03 -8.89
C VAL A 54 32.34 14.41 -9.39
N MET A 55 32.97 14.44 -10.57
CA MET A 55 33.67 15.63 -11.07
C MET A 55 32.81 16.38 -12.08
N MET A 56 31.91 17.21 -11.60
CA MET A 56 31.05 18.05 -12.44
C MET A 56 31.28 19.53 -12.15
N PRO A 57 31.17 20.40 -13.16
CA PRO A 57 31.25 21.86 -12.97
C PRO A 57 30.15 22.38 -12.06
N GLY A 58 30.47 23.28 -11.15
CA GLY A 58 29.53 24.00 -10.29
C GLY A 58 29.04 23.23 -9.06
N MET A 59 28.76 21.92 -9.15
CA MET A 59 28.32 21.12 -8.01
C MET A 59 28.94 19.73 -8.08
N SER A 60 29.65 19.33 -7.01
CA SER A 60 30.24 18.00 -6.97
C SER A 60 29.19 16.90 -6.83
N GLY A 61 29.47 15.68 -7.31
CA GLY A 61 28.58 14.53 -7.13
C GLY A 61 28.33 14.23 -5.66
N TYR A 62 29.29 14.47 -4.77
CA TYR A 62 29.11 14.32 -3.31
C TYR A 62 28.06 15.29 -2.76
N ASP A 63 28.01 16.52 -3.26
CA ASP A 63 26.99 17.51 -2.82
C ASP A 63 25.60 17.13 -3.35
N VAL A 64 25.54 16.60 -4.57
CA VAL A 64 24.29 16.01 -5.11
C VAL A 64 23.79 14.91 -4.18
N VAL A 65 24.65 13.94 -3.83
CA VAL A 65 24.27 12.84 -2.93
C VAL A 65 23.78 13.33 -1.58
N LYS A 66 24.49 14.28 -0.93
CA LYS A 66 24.07 14.87 0.34
C LYS A 66 22.68 15.50 0.26
N LYS A 67 22.39 16.26 -0.81
CA LYS A 67 21.07 16.90 -1.02
C LYS A 67 19.98 15.87 -1.26
N LEU A 68 20.27 14.80 -2.02
CA LEU A 68 19.32 13.70 -2.23
C LEU A 68 19.01 12.96 -0.92
N ARG A 69 19.99 12.80 -0.02
CA ARG A 69 19.80 12.14 1.29
C ARG A 69 19.07 13.03 2.29
N ALA A 70 19.17 14.35 2.16
CA ALA A 70 18.49 15.32 3.03
C ALA A 70 16.99 15.48 2.73
N ASP A 71 16.51 15.10 1.54
CA ASP A 71 15.11 15.20 1.14
C ASP A 71 14.36 13.89 1.38
N GLU A 72 13.24 13.94 2.11
CA GLU A 72 12.44 12.74 2.45
C GLU A 72 11.99 11.94 1.23
N ARG A 73 11.78 12.59 0.07
CA ARG A 73 11.34 11.96 -1.17
C ARG A 73 12.41 11.07 -1.78
N THR A 74 13.70 11.43 -1.61
CA THR A 74 14.84 10.78 -2.28
C THR A 74 15.82 10.12 -1.32
N GLN A 75 15.66 10.28 0.00
CA GLN A 75 16.58 9.73 1.01
C GLN A 75 16.82 8.21 0.92
N ASN A 76 15.84 7.46 0.40
CA ASN A 76 15.90 6.00 0.26
C ASN A 76 16.25 5.53 -1.17
N MET A 77 16.46 6.44 -2.11
CA MET A 77 16.86 6.14 -3.49
C MET A 77 18.23 5.45 -3.50
N GLY A 78 18.42 4.42 -4.35
CA GLY A 78 19.74 3.82 -4.55
C GLY A 78 20.69 4.83 -5.22
N ILE A 79 21.92 5.01 -4.72
CA ILE A 79 22.87 5.95 -5.29
C ILE A 79 24.22 5.27 -5.49
N ILE A 80 24.68 5.25 -6.73
CA ILE A 80 26.04 4.82 -7.11
C ILE A 80 26.84 6.04 -7.57
N ILE A 81 28.00 6.27 -6.96
CA ILE A 81 28.92 7.29 -7.42
C ILE A 81 29.85 6.69 -8.47
N LEU A 82 30.00 7.39 -9.59
CA LEU A 82 30.96 7.07 -10.66
C LEU A 82 32.19 7.95 -10.53
N THR A 83 33.40 7.36 -10.47
CA THR A 83 34.67 8.10 -10.29
C THR A 83 35.67 7.78 -11.40
N ALA A 84 36.60 8.70 -11.71
CA ALA A 84 37.71 8.41 -12.58
C ALA A 84 38.69 7.43 -11.88
N ARG A 85 39.35 6.55 -12.65
CA ARG A 85 40.23 5.48 -12.16
C ARG A 85 41.37 6.02 -11.30
N GLY A 86 41.51 5.53 -10.05
CA GLY A 86 42.78 5.59 -9.31
C GLY A 86 42.79 6.15 -7.89
N GLN A 87 41.65 6.41 -7.24
CA GLN A 87 41.67 6.99 -5.88
C GLN A 87 40.96 6.09 -4.86
N SER A 88 41.76 5.48 -3.99
CA SER A 88 41.25 4.73 -2.81
C SER A 88 40.49 5.63 -1.80
N VAL A 89 40.72 6.93 -1.86
CA VAL A 89 40.05 7.98 -1.07
C VAL A 89 38.59 8.14 -1.45
N ASP A 90 38.23 7.87 -2.72
CA ASP A 90 36.89 8.10 -3.25
C ASP A 90 35.81 7.20 -2.66
N ARG A 91 36.15 5.95 -2.28
CA ARG A 91 35.19 5.04 -1.67
C ARG A 91 34.70 5.53 -0.31
N ALA A 92 35.65 5.94 0.53
CA ALA A 92 35.31 6.43 1.87
C ALA A 92 34.51 7.75 1.79
N ALA A 93 34.88 8.63 0.86
CA ALA A 93 34.17 9.88 0.64
C ALA A 93 32.76 9.66 0.07
N ALA A 94 32.59 8.71 -0.86
CA ALA A 94 31.30 8.34 -1.43
C ALA A 94 30.33 7.82 -0.35
N LEU A 95 30.81 6.88 0.50
CA LEU A 95 30.02 6.35 1.61
C LEU A 95 29.72 7.41 2.67
N ALA A 96 30.68 8.29 2.98
CA ALA A 96 30.49 9.40 3.92
C ALA A 96 29.48 10.45 3.41
N ALA A 97 29.38 10.64 2.08
CA ALA A 97 28.35 11.46 1.46
C ALA A 97 26.96 10.81 1.49
N GLY A 98 26.87 9.50 1.74
CA GLY A 98 25.64 8.74 1.80
C GLY A 98 25.33 7.91 0.55
N ALA A 99 26.30 7.70 -0.35
CA ALA A 99 26.12 6.78 -1.48
C ALA A 99 26.02 5.32 -0.98
N ASP A 100 25.26 4.50 -1.72
CA ASP A 100 25.15 3.06 -1.42
C ASP A 100 26.31 2.26 -2.01
N ASP A 101 26.87 2.73 -3.13
CA ASP A 101 28.04 2.12 -3.77
C ASP A 101 28.86 3.15 -4.57
N HIS A 102 30.04 2.72 -5.02
CA HIS A 102 30.88 3.51 -5.91
C HIS A 102 31.49 2.59 -6.98
N MET A 103 31.74 3.13 -8.16
CA MET A 103 32.37 2.41 -9.27
C MET A 103 33.36 3.31 -10.00
N SER A 104 34.50 2.76 -10.42
CA SER A 104 35.45 3.49 -11.27
C SER A 104 35.04 3.45 -12.74
N LYS A 105 35.24 4.56 -13.44
CA LYS A 105 35.08 4.66 -14.89
C LYS A 105 36.37 4.17 -15.64
N PRO A 106 36.26 3.43 -16.75
CA PRO A 106 35.06 2.89 -17.33
C PRO A 106 34.49 1.75 -16.47
N ALA A 107 33.18 1.78 -16.19
CA ALA A 107 32.54 0.73 -15.45
C ALA A 107 32.38 -0.52 -16.32
N ASP A 108 32.65 -1.69 -15.73
CA ASP A 108 32.29 -2.96 -16.37
C ASP A 108 30.76 -3.07 -16.46
N VAL A 109 30.26 -3.33 -17.68
CA VAL A 109 28.83 -3.31 -17.98
C VAL A 109 28.04 -4.32 -17.13
N GLU A 110 28.54 -5.53 -17.00
CA GLU A 110 27.89 -6.59 -16.24
C GLU A 110 27.80 -6.23 -14.75
N THR A 111 28.89 -5.72 -14.21
CA THR A 111 28.97 -5.27 -12.81
C THR A 111 28.05 -4.07 -12.59
N LEU A 112 27.99 -3.10 -13.51
CA LEU A 112 27.09 -1.94 -13.43
C LEU A 112 25.61 -2.37 -13.39
N LEU A 113 25.20 -3.21 -14.34
CA LEU A 113 23.83 -3.71 -14.42
C LEU A 113 23.44 -4.51 -13.18
N LYS A 114 24.34 -5.38 -12.69
CA LYS A 114 24.13 -6.13 -11.47
C LYS A 114 23.89 -5.22 -10.26
N ARG A 115 24.73 -4.19 -10.08
CA ARG A 115 24.61 -3.26 -8.95
C ARG A 115 23.36 -2.38 -9.04
N VAL A 116 23.02 -1.91 -10.24
CA VAL A 116 21.77 -1.17 -10.45
C VAL A 116 20.56 -2.03 -10.09
N ASN A 117 20.52 -3.29 -10.57
CA ASN A 117 19.42 -4.21 -10.25
C ASN A 117 19.34 -4.52 -8.74
N GLU A 118 20.45 -4.78 -8.08
CA GLU A 118 20.51 -4.99 -6.62
C GLU A 118 19.95 -3.78 -5.86
N LEU A 119 20.26 -2.55 -6.29
CA LEU A 119 19.75 -1.33 -5.66
C LEU A 119 18.27 -1.08 -5.99
N VAL A 120 17.80 -1.41 -7.21
CA VAL A 120 16.38 -1.37 -7.57
C VAL A 120 15.59 -2.33 -6.67
N GLU A 121 16.05 -3.56 -6.51
CA GLU A 121 15.42 -4.57 -5.65
C GLU A 121 15.47 -4.16 -4.17
N ARG A 122 16.60 -3.63 -3.71
CA ARG A 122 16.77 -3.10 -2.34
C ARG A 122 15.92 -1.87 -2.09
N GLY A 123 15.78 -0.98 -3.08
CA GLY A 123 14.88 0.19 -3.04
C GLY A 123 13.42 -0.24 -2.99
N ALA A 124 13.03 -1.23 -3.77
CA ALA A 124 11.72 -1.85 -3.69
C ALA A 124 11.48 -2.49 -2.31
N SER A 125 12.49 -3.18 -1.73
CA SER A 125 12.43 -3.75 -0.37
C SER A 125 12.42 -2.68 0.73
N LYS A 126 13.12 -1.54 0.54
CA LYS A 126 13.09 -0.40 1.49
C LYS A 126 11.82 0.44 1.36
N ALA A 127 11.27 0.59 0.16
CA ALA A 127 9.94 1.16 -0.05
C ALA A 127 8.85 0.27 0.59
N GLN A 128 9.07 -1.04 0.68
CA GLN A 128 8.27 -1.97 1.50
C GLN A 128 8.45 -1.76 3.01
N LYS A 129 9.57 -1.15 3.47
CA LYS A 129 9.77 -0.73 4.88
C LYS A 129 9.16 0.64 5.21
N SER A 130 8.58 1.39 4.26
CA SER A 130 7.66 2.46 4.60
C SER A 130 6.49 1.83 5.35
N GLU A 131 6.12 2.38 6.48
CA GLU A 131 5.10 1.89 7.40
C GLU A 131 3.88 1.32 6.67
N VAL A 132 3.63 0.00 6.85
CA VAL A 132 2.50 -0.67 6.21
C VAL A 132 1.22 -0.22 6.89
N LEU A 133 0.32 0.37 6.13
CA LEU A 133 -0.92 0.91 6.67
C LEU A 133 -1.98 -0.18 6.76
N VAL A 134 -2.42 -0.47 7.98
CA VAL A 134 -3.52 -1.40 8.27
C VAL A 134 -4.81 -0.59 8.43
N VAL A 135 -5.81 -0.92 7.63
CA VAL A 135 -7.11 -0.21 7.58
C VAL A 135 -8.24 -1.22 7.76
N PRO A 136 -8.63 -1.55 9.01
CA PRO A 136 -9.82 -2.32 9.26
C PRO A 136 -11.08 -1.54 8.90
N VAL A 137 -12.02 -2.25 8.28
CA VAL A 137 -13.36 -1.78 7.95
C VAL A 137 -14.34 -2.58 8.78
N LEU A 138 -15.14 -1.92 9.62
CA LEU A 138 -16.02 -2.61 10.54
C LEU A 138 -17.37 -1.93 10.74
N SER A 139 -18.33 -2.72 11.21
CA SER A 139 -19.55 -2.31 11.87
C SER A 139 -20.01 -3.46 12.77
N LEU A 140 -20.52 -3.18 13.95
CA LEU A 140 -21.17 -4.20 14.78
C LEU A 140 -22.60 -4.48 14.31
N LYS A 141 -23.12 -3.72 13.34
CA LYS A 141 -24.39 -3.96 12.66
C LYS A 141 -24.14 -4.69 11.34
N GLY A 142 -24.64 -5.90 11.23
CA GLY A 142 -24.60 -6.66 10.00
C GLY A 142 -25.43 -5.98 8.87
N GLY A 143 -25.02 -6.21 7.62
CA GLY A 143 -25.79 -5.77 6.44
C GLY A 143 -25.59 -4.30 6.01
N VAL A 144 -24.71 -3.54 6.66
CA VAL A 144 -24.40 -2.14 6.26
C VAL A 144 -23.34 -2.03 5.18
N GLY A 145 -22.82 -3.16 4.66
CA GLY A 145 -21.91 -3.21 3.53
C GLY A 145 -20.42 -3.16 3.87
N VAL A 146 -20.00 -3.70 5.04
CA VAL A 146 -18.58 -3.77 5.45
C VAL A 146 -17.73 -4.44 4.38
N THR A 147 -18.06 -5.66 3.97
CA THR A 147 -17.38 -6.41 2.91
C THR A 147 -17.35 -5.65 1.58
N THR A 148 -18.47 -5.04 1.18
CA THR A 148 -18.55 -4.23 -0.04
C THR A 148 -17.56 -3.08 -0.05
N VAL A 149 -17.50 -2.33 1.04
CA VAL A 149 -16.59 -1.19 1.19
C VAL A 149 -15.15 -1.69 1.29
N ALA A 150 -14.86 -2.72 2.07
CA ALA A 150 -13.51 -3.28 2.26
C ALA A 150 -12.90 -3.74 0.92
N ILE A 151 -13.64 -4.52 0.14
CA ILE A 151 -13.18 -5.03 -1.17
C ILE A 151 -12.91 -3.87 -2.14
N ASN A 152 -13.83 -2.91 -2.25
CA ASN A 152 -13.67 -1.79 -3.18
C ASN A 152 -12.58 -0.81 -2.71
N LEU A 153 -12.40 -0.62 -1.39
CA LEU A 153 -11.30 0.16 -0.83
C LEU A 153 -9.95 -0.50 -1.16
N ALA A 154 -9.84 -1.82 -0.96
CA ALA A 154 -8.63 -2.57 -1.32
C ALA A 154 -8.33 -2.44 -2.82
N GLY A 155 -9.34 -2.53 -3.67
CA GLY A 155 -9.19 -2.36 -5.12
C GLY A 155 -8.76 -0.96 -5.55
N VAL A 156 -9.24 0.09 -4.89
CA VAL A 156 -8.79 1.47 -5.13
C VAL A 156 -7.35 1.65 -4.66
N LEU A 157 -7.00 1.17 -3.46
CA LEU A 157 -5.64 1.27 -2.92
C LEU A 157 -4.63 0.46 -3.75
N GLN A 158 -5.03 -0.68 -4.34
CA GLN A 158 -4.19 -1.46 -5.25
C GLN A 158 -3.73 -0.67 -6.49
N GLN A 159 -4.49 0.34 -6.92
CA GLN A 159 -4.08 1.23 -8.02
C GLN A 159 -2.96 2.20 -7.61
N VAL A 160 -2.74 2.38 -6.30
CA VAL A 160 -1.72 3.28 -5.74
C VAL A 160 -0.45 2.51 -5.35
N ALA A 161 -0.61 1.38 -4.63
CA ALA A 161 0.50 0.54 -4.20
C ALA A 161 0.02 -0.90 -3.91
N PRO A 162 0.93 -1.88 -3.81
CA PRO A 162 0.57 -3.26 -3.50
C PRO A 162 -0.32 -3.34 -2.26
N THR A 163 -1.51 -3.91 -2.42
CA THR A 163 -2.55 -3.98 -1.40
C THR A 163 -2.95 -5.43 -1.14
N LEU A 164 -3.23 -5.75 0.11
CA LEU A 164 -3.77 -7.03 0.54
C LEU A 164 -5.13 -6.81 1.21
N LEU A 165 -6.13 -7.58 0.79
CA LEU A 165 -7.41 -7.72 1.47
C LEU A 165 -7.34 -8.95 2.39
N LEU A 166 -7.55 -8.75 3.67
CA LEU A 166 -7.70 -9.82 4.66
C LEU A 166 -9.19 -9.96 5.01
N ASP A 167 -9.78 -11.09 4.63
CA ASP A 167 -11.13 -11.46 5.07
C ASP A 167 -11.03 -12.13 6.45
N LEU A 168 -11.35 -11.40 7.50
CA LEU A 168 -11.25 -11.90 8.87
C LEU A 168 -12.61 -12.37 9.39
N ALA A 169 -13.46 -12.94 8.53
CA ALA A 169 -14.71 -13.55 8.98
C ALA A 169 -14.45 -14.90 9.65
N PRO A 170 -15.02 -15.18 10.86
CA PRO A 170 -14.81 -16.45 11.54
C PRO A 170 -15.51 -17.62 10.85
N ALA A 171 -16.47 -17.31 9.99
CA ALA A 171 -17.25 -18.31 9.25
C ALA A 171 -17.77 -17.71 7.95
N CYS A 172 -17.72 -18.48 6.86
CA CYS A 172 -18.34 -18.15 5.58
C CYS A 172 -17.99 -16.74 5.09
N GLY A 173 -16.69 -16.40 5.03
CA GLY A 173 -16.21 -15.13 4.51
C GLY A 173 -16.76 -14.87 3.12
N GLN A 174 -17.27 -13.67 2.89
CA GLN A 174 -17.93 -13.32 1.63
C GLN A 174 -16.98 -12.76 0.57
N CYS A 175 -15.76 -12.36 0.95
CA CYS A 175 -14.80 -11.80 0.00
C CYS A 175 -14.51 -12.74 -1.17
N ALA A 176 -14.44 -14.04 -0.93
CA ALA A 176 -14.24 -15.06 -1.97
C ALA A 176 -15.36 -15.00 -3.02
N PHE A 177 -16.62 -14.97 -2.58
CA PHE A 177 -17.78 -14.89 -3.47
C PHE A 177 -17.81 -13.56 -4.25
N PHE A 178 -17.58 -12.43 -3.58
CA PHE A 178 -17.57 -11.11 -4.19
C PHE A 178 -16.49 -10.96 -5.27
N LEU A 179 -15.37 -11.65 -5.11
CA LEU A 179 -14.23 -11.60 -6.05
C LEU A 179 -14.22 -12.75 -7.05
N GLY A 180 -15.17 -13.68 -6.99
CA GLY A 180 -15.20 -14.85 -7.88
C GLY A 180 -14.00 -15.78 -7.68
N ILE A 181 -13.40 -15.83 -6.48
CA ILE A 181 -12.24 -16.65 -6.14
C ILE A 181 -12.69 -17.89 -5.36
N ARG A 182 -12.11 -19.05 -5.67
CA ARG A 182 -12.28 -20.23 -4.82
C ARG A 182 -11.34 -20.16 -3.62
N PRO A 183 -11.83 -20.32 -2.37
CA PRO A 183 -11.00 -20.22 -1.17
C PRO A 183 -10.23 -21.51 -0.90
N GLU A 184 -9.36 -21.91 -1.83
CA GLU A 184 -8.49 -23.10 -1.70
C GLU A 184 -7.41 -22.90 -0.63
N GLN A 185 -6.95 -21.65 -0.49
CA GLN A 185 -6.04 -21.21 0.55
C GLN A 185 -6.73 -20.17 1.43
N HIS A 186 -6.65 -20.33 2.75
CA HIS A 186 -7.33 -19.46 3.72
C HIS A 186 -6.59 -19.43 5.05
N TRP A 187 -6.82 -18.40 5.86
CA TRP A 187 -6.13 -18.25 7.14
C TRP A 187 -6.39 -19.37 8.17
N GLY A 188 -7.45 -20.15 8.01
CA GLY A 188 -7.70 -21.32 8.88
C GLY A 188 -6.54 -22.31 8.84
N GLN A 189 -5.91 -22.53 7.68
CA GLN A 189 -4.73 -23.39 7.54
C GLN A 189 -3.52 -22.86 8.33
N TYR A 190 -3.39 -21.55 8.47
CA TYR A 190 -2.40 -20.92 9.33
C TYR A 190 -2.70 -21.14 10.82
N VAL A 191 -3.98 -21.13 11.21
CA VAL A 191 -4.39 -21.39 12.60
C VAL A 191 -4.13 -22.83 12.99
N GLU A 192 -4.45 -23.79 12.11
CA GLU A 192 -4.25 -25.22 12.36
C GLU A 192 -2.77 -25.60 12.47
N ASN A 193 -1.94 -25.09 11.56
CA ASN A 193 -0.53 -25.46 11.49
C ASN A 193 0.38 -24.25 11.75
N PRO A 194 1.01 -24.15 12.93
CA PRO A 194 1.92 -23.07 13.28
C PRO A 194 3.13 -22.88 12.35
N LYS A 195 3.48 -23.91 11.58
CA LYS A 195 4.61 -23.86 10.61
C LYS A 195 4.19 -23.27 9.26
N THR A 196 2.89 -23.14 8.99
CA THR A 196 2.39 -22.54 7.75
C THR A 196 2.64 -21.02 7.76
N SER A 197 3.28 -20.52 6.72
CA SER A 197 3.43 -19.07 6.55
C SER A 197 2.13 -18.44 6.06
N ALA A 198 1.67 -17.35 6.70
CA ALA A 198 0.51 -16.61 6.23
C ALA A 198 0.71 -16.06 4.81
N ALA A 199 1.95 -15.68 4.46
CA ALA A 199 2.28 -15.17 3.13
C ALA A 199 2.11 -16.22 2.03
N SER A 200 2.32 -17.52 2.33
CA SER A 200 2.14 -18.61 1.35
C SER A 200 0.66 -18.91 1.06
N LEU A 201 -0.27 -18.43 1.88
CA LEU A 201 -1.70 -18.60 1.72
C LEU A 201 -2.37 -17.44 0.97
N VAL A 202 -1.60 -16.42 0.63
CA VAL A 202 -2.09 -15.26 -0.12
C VAL A 202 -2.34 -15.64 -1.56
N GLN A 203 -3.57 -15.45 -2.02
CA GLN A 203 -3.98 -15.62 -3.41
C GLN A 203 -3.95 -14.26 -4.13
N GLN A 204 -3.96 -14.28 -5.46
CA GLN A 204 -3.99 -13.08 -6.27
C GLN A 204 -5.23 -13.06 -7.16
N HIS A 205 -6.02 -12.01 -7.04
CA HIS A 205 -7.14 -11.74 -7.94
C HIS A 205 -6.64 -11.26 -9.31
N THR A 206 -7.45 -11.39 -10.35
CA THR A 206 -7.13 -10.98 -11.74
C THR A 206 -6.76 -9.49 -11.88
N THR A 207 -7.20 -8.64 -10.95
CA THR A 207 -6.82 -7.20 -10.88
C THR A 207 -5.46 -6.94 -10.26
N GLY A 208 -4.73 -7.99 -9.83
CA GLY A 208 -3.48 -7.87 -9.10
C GLY A 208 -3.65 -7.69 -7.58
N LEU A 209 -4.89 -7.53 -7.07
CA LEU A 209 -5.17 -7.44 -5.64
C LEU A 209 -4.80 -8.76 -4.96
N LYS A 210 -3.98 -8.69 -3.92
CA LYS A 210 -3.67 -9.83 -3.05
C LYS A 210 -4.80 -10.04 -2.06
N VAL A 211 -5.16 -11.30 -1.80
CA VAL A 211 -6.23 -11.65 -0.86
C VAL A 211 -5.82 -12.81 0.03
N LEU A 212 -6.11 -12.69 1.31
CA LEU A 212 -6.08 -13.81 2.24
C LEU A 212 -7.52 -14.02 2.74
N LEU A 213 -8.08 -15.12 2.31
CA LEU A 213 -9.50 -15.41 2.48
C LEU A 213 -9.82 -16.06 3.83
N ALA A 214 -11.07 -15.95 4.25
CA ALA A 214 -11.63 -16.71 5.36
C ALA A 214 -11.86 -18.19 4.98
N PRO A 215 -11.92 -19.11 5.96
CA PRO A 215 -12.29 -20.49 5.73
C PRO A 215 -13.67 -20.61 5.07
N PRO A 216 -13.84 -21.51 4.08
CA PRO A 216 -15.12 -21.67 3.37
C PRO A 216 -16.19 -22.35 4.25
N ILE A 217 -15.77 -23.13 5.24
CA ILE A 217 -16.67 -23.89 6.13
C ILE A 217 -16.48 -23.39 7.57
N PRO A 218 -17.56 -22.99 8.25
CA PRO A 218 -17.48 -22.58 9.64
C PRO A 218 -17.09 -23.75 10.56
N ALA A 219 -16.47 -23.42 11.68
CA ALA A 219 -16.15 -24.34 12.79
C ALA A 219 -15.11 -25.45 12.56
N GLN A 220 -14.55 -25.61 11.36
CA GLN A 220 -13.44 -26.55 11.15
C GLN A 220 -12.10 -26.00 11.67
N PHE A 221 -11.96 -24.69 11.67
CA PHE A 221 -10.73 -23.99 12.04
C PHE A 221 -11.06 -23.04 13.19
N GLY A 222 -10.29 -23.09 14.27
CA GLY A 222 -10.49 -22.18 15.38
C GLY A 222 -10.38 -20.71 14.95
N TRP A 223 -11.07 -19.82 15.66
CA TRP A 223 -10.87 -18.38 15.53
C TRP A 223 -9.45 -18.01 16.02
N PRO A 224 -8.66 -17.22 15.27
CA PRO A 224 -7.32 -16.85 15.73
C PRO A 224 -7.43 -16.00 17.00
N ASN A 225 -6.65 -16.36 18.03
CA ASN A 225 -6.53 -15.52 19.21
C ASN A 225 -5.66 -14.28 18.93
N LYS A 226 -5.54 -13.39 19.90
CA LYS A 226 -4.76 -12.16 19.82
C LYS A 226 -3.35 -12.39 19.24
N ASP A 227 -2.58 -13.29 19.85
CA ASP A 227 -1.18 -13.51 19.46
C ASP A 227 -1.06 -14.01 18.01
N ARG A 228 -1.99 -14.89 17.62
CA ARG A 228 -2.03 -15.45 16.26
C ARG A 228 -2.37 -14.40 15.21
N VAL A 229 -3.32 -13.50 15.48
CA VAL A 229 -3.66 -12.45 14.53
C VAL A 229 -2.56 -11.38 14.44
N GLU A 230 -1.87 -11.08 15.55
CA GLU A 230 -0.73 -10.18 15.54
C GLU A 230 0.43 -10.75 14.71
N MET A 231 0.75 -12.04 14.86
CA MET A 231 1.74 -12.73 14.03
C MET A 231 1.32 -12.82 12.56
N LEU A 232 0.04 -13.07 12.29
CA LEU A 232 -0.53 -13.06 10.93
C LEU A 232 -0.27 -11.71 10.26
N LEU A 233 -0.67 -10.62 10.90
CA LEU A 233 -0.48 -9.26 10.38
C LEU A 233 1.02 -8.93 10.19
N ALA A 234 1.88 -9.34 11.11
CA ALA A 234 3.32 -9.14 10.98
C ALA A 234 3.91 -9.81 9.72
N GLN A 235 3.47 -11.05 9.42
CA GLN A 235 3.90 -11.74 8.21
C GLN A 235 3.32 -11.09 6.93
N LEU A 236 2.07 -10.64 6.96
CA LEU A 236 1.42 -10.00 5.82
C LEU A 236 2.02 -8.61 5.52
N LYS A 237 2.51 -7.89 6.53
CA LYS A 237 3.22 -6.61 6.35
C LYS A 237 4.49 -6.74 5.50
N ALA A 238 5.08 -7.93 5.41
CA ALA A 238 6.27 -8.16 4.59
C ALA A 238 5.99 -8.18 3.07
N VAL A 239 4.74 -8.37 2.66
CA VAL A 239 4.38 -8.63 1.25
C VAL A 239 3.51 -7.56 0.61
N THR A 240 3.17 -6.47 1.34
CA THR A 240 2.26 -5.44 0.85
C THR A 240 2.53 -4.08 1.47
N ARG A 241 1.92 -3.04 0.92
CA ARG A 241 1.96 -1.65 1.43
C ARG A 241 0.70 -1.30 2.22
N PHE A 242 -0.44 -1.81 1.79
CA PHE A 242 -1.72 -1.61 2.45
C PHE A 242 -2.33 -2.96 2.83
N ILE A 243 -2.89 -3.05 4.02
CA ILE A 243 -3.72 -4.18 4.45
C ILE A 243 -5.09 -3.62 4.78
N VAL A 244 -6.09 -3.92 3.96
CA VAL A 244 -7.48 -3.67 4.27
C VAL A 244 -8.03 -4.93 4.94
N VAL A 245 -8.65 -4.79 6.10
CA VAL A 245 -9.22 -5.92 6.84
C VAL A 245 -10.74 -5.82 6.81
N ASP A 246 -11.40 -6.80 6.20
CA ASP A 246 -12.85 -7.00 6.29
C ASP A 246 -13.16 -7.65 7.65
N MET A 247 -13.72 -6.84 8.55
CA MET A 247 -13.91 -7.23 9.95
C MET A 247 -15.29 -7.83 10.17
N PRO A 248 -15.39 -8.90 10.97
CA PRO A 248 -16.68 -9.44 11.38
C PRO A 248 -17.42 -8.48 12.35
N PRO A 249 -18.74 -8.63 12.49
CA PRO A 249 -19.53 -7.85 13.46
C PRO A 249 -19.34 -8.36 14.90
N LEU A 250 -18.09 -8.48 15.33
CA LEU A 250 -17.64 -8.94 16.64
C LEU A 250 -16.79 -7.88 17.32
N PHE A 251 -16.64 -7.97 18.64
CA PHE A 251 -15.77 -7.09 19.42
C PHE A 251 -15.09 -7.86 20.56
N ASP A 252 -14.19 -8.74 20.18
CA ASP A 252 -13.39 -9.58 21.07
C ASP A 252 -11.90 -9.15 21.11
N GLU A 253 -11.05 -9.94 21.76
CA GLU A 253 -9.62 -9.67 21.87
C GLU A 253 -8.89 -9.71 20.51
N THR A 254 -9.34 -10.55 19.58
CA THR A 254 -8.77 -10.63 18.22
C THR A 254 -9.05 -9.36 17.43
N VAL A 255 -10.31 -8.90 17.47
CA VAL A 255 -10.71 -7.63 16.85
C VAL A 255 -9.93 -6.47 17.46
N ARG A 256 -9.82 -6.41 18.80
CA ARG A 256 -9.03 -5.38 19.50
C ARG A 256 -7.55 -5.41 19.09
N ALA A 257 -6.97 -6.57 18.90
CA ALA A 257 -5.57 -6.71 18.43
C ALA A 257 -5.38 -6.13 17.01
N VAL A 258 -6.33 -6.35 16.09
CA VAL A 258 -6.30 -5.72 14.76
C VAL A 258 -6.43 -4.21 14.87
N LEU A 259 -7.37 -3.71 15.66
CA LEU A 259 -7.59 -2.28 15.89
C LEU A 259 -6.37 -1.60 16.51
N GLY A 260 -5.65 -2.28 17.41
CA GLY A 260 -4.42 -1.80 18.02
C GLY A 260 -3.31 -1.55 17.00
N GLN A 261 -3.28 -2.32 15.92
CA GLN A 261 -2.31 -2.18 14.83
C GLN A 261 -2.80 -1.31 13.66
N ALA A 262 -4.03 -0.79 13.74
CA ALA A 262 -4.63 0.00 12.68
C ALA A 262 -4.01 1.40 12.57
N HIS A 263 -3.74 1.83 11.35
CA HIS A 263 -3.37 3.20 11.04
C HIS A 263 -4.60 4.13 11.01
N ARG A 264 -5.67 3.66 10.37
CA ARG A 264 -7.00 4.27 10.37
C ARG A 264 -8.03 3.17 10.54
N ILE A 265 -9.17 3.49 11.12
CA ILE A 265 -10.27 2.57 11.38
C ILE A 265 -11.51 3.10 10.68
N VAL A 266 -12.04 2.37 9.70
CA VAL A 266 -13.25 2.76 8.97
C VAL A 266 -14.45 2.15 9.67
N LEU A 267 -15.27 2.98 10.31
CA LEU A 267 -16.53 2.57 10.92
C LEU A 267 -17.69 2.90 9.98
N ILE A 268 -18.49 1.90 9.63
CA ILE A 268 -19.65 2.07 8.74
C ILE A 268 -20.94 2.12 9.54
N THR A 269 -21.78 3.10 9.21
CA THR A 269 -23.17 3.18 9.66
C THR A 269 -24.13 3.06 8.47
N GLY A 270 -25.33 2.55 8.70
CA GLY A 270 -26.45 2.60 7.76
C GLY A 270 -27.34 3.83 8.00
N ASP A 271 -28.48 3.84 7.32
CA ASP A 271 -29.46 4.93 7.37
C ASP A 271 -30.59 4.72 8.39
N ASP A 272 -30.76 3.48 8.88
CA ASP A 272 -31.85 3.10 9.78
C ASP A 272 -31.54 3.34 11.26
N ALA A 273 -32.56 3.51 12.08
CA ALA A 273 -32.43 3.78 13.51
C ALA A 273 -31.64 2.69 14.27
N PRO A 274 -31.82 1.38 14.03
CA PRO A 274 -30.98 0.33 14.60
C PRO A 274 -29.50 0.50 14.26
N SER A 275 -29.16 0.84 13.01
CA SER A 275 -27.78 1.12 12.61
C SER A 275 -27.16 2.28 13.38
N LEU A 276 -27.90 3.36 13.57
CA LEU A 276 -27.46 4.53 14.34
C LEU A 276 -27.24 4.16 15.83
N GLN A 277 -28.13 3.39 16.41
CA GLN A 277 -28.01 2.94 17.80
C GLN A 277 -26.77 2.08 18.00
N VAL A 278 -26.55 1.08 17.13
CA VAL A 278 -25.37 0.21 17.19
C VAL A 278 -24.10 1.02 16.95
N THR A 279 -24.09 1.95 15.97
CA THR A 279 -22.94 2.82 15.71
C THR A 279 -22.58 3.67 16.91
N ARG A 280 -23.56 4.21 17.64
CA ARG A 280 -23.33 4.97 18.89
C ARG A 280 -22.65 4.13 19.96
N ILE A 281 -23.09 2.88 20.14
CA ILE A 281 -22.48 1.93 21.09
C ILE A 281 -21.05 1.58 20.63
N THR A 282 -20.87 1.34 19.32
CA THR A 282 -19.57 1.03 18.75
C THR A 282 -18.58 2.17 18.94
N LEU A 283 -19.00 3.42 18.75
CA LEU A 283 -18.16 4.60 18.99
C LEU A 283 -17.68 4.69 20.46
N GLN A 284 -18.52 4.31 21.42
CA GLN A 284 -18.11 4.24 22.83
C GLN A 284 -17.07 3.13 23.05
N ALA A 285 -17.26 1.95 22.45
CA ALA A 285 -16.30 0.84 22.54
C ALA A 285 -14.95 1.16 21.86
N LEU A 286 -14.97 2.00 20.81
CA LEU A 286 -13.78 2.43 20.06
C LEU A 286 -13.13 3.71 20.60
N ASN A 287 -13.50 4.19 21.78
CA ASN A 287 -13.04 5.48 22.29
C ASN A 287 -11.51 5.57 22.43
N GLU A 288 -10.81 4.48 22.71
CA GLU A 288 -9.34 4.43 22.80
C GLU A 288 -8.66 4.70 21.45
N TRP A 289 -9.35 4.49 20.31
CA TRP A 289 -8.85 4.72 18.95
C TRP A 289 -9.55 5.89 18.24
N LYS A 290 -10.24 6.77 18.95
CA LYS A 290 -11.06 7.85 18.40
C LYS A 290 -10.32 8.73 17.36
N ASP A 291 -9.02 8.99 17.57
CA ASP A 291 -8.20 9.84 16.70
C ASP A 291 -7.85 9.15 15.36
N ARG A 292 -8.07 7.84 15.25
CA ARG A 292 -7.86 7.03 14.04
C ARG A 292 -9.18 6.70 13.34
N LEU A 293 -10.33 7.08 13.91
CA LEU A 293 -11.65 6.73 13.38
C LEU A 293 -12.02 7.59 12.16
N ILE A 294 -12.54 6.91 11.14
CA ILE A 294 -13.18 7.49 9.95
C ILE A 294 -14.61 6.97 9.93
N LEU A 295 -15.58 7.80 10.31
CA LEU A 295 -16.99 7.42 10.22
C LEU A 295 -17.48 7.67 8.80
N ILE A 296 -18.06 6.62 8.19
CA ILE A 296 -18.72 6.71 6.89
C ILE A 296 -20.16 6.19 6.98
N ARG A 297 -21.00 6.70 6.10
CA ARG A 297 -22.35 6.18 5.88
C ARG A 297 -22.39 5.47 4.53
N ASN A 298 -23.00 4.29 4.50
CA ASN A 298 -23.18 3.53 3.27
C ASN A 298 -24.64 3.11 3.10
N ALA A 299 -25.24 3.47 1.95
CA ALA A 299 -26.58 3.04 1.61
C ALA A 299 -26.54 1.67 0.92
N THR A 300 -27.28 0.71 1.47
CA THR A 300 -27.39 -0.65 0.94
C THR A 300 -28.68 -0.88 0.15
N ALA A 301 -29.58 0.08 0.17
CA ALA A 301 -30.86 0.06 -0.56
C ALA A 301 -31.27 1.45 -1.02
N VAL A 302 -32.20 1.51 -1.97
CA VAL A 302 -32.88 2.74 -2.36
C VAL A 302 -33.90 3.11 -1.29
N GLY A 303 -33.95 4.37 -0.89
CA GLY A 303 -34.91 4.87 0.09
C GLY A 303 -34.62 6.28 0.58
N PRO A 304 -35.51 6.86 1.37
CA PRO A 304 -35.28 8.15 2.00
C PRO A 304 -34.12 8.04 2.99
N ARG A 305 -33.24 9.03 2.98
CA ARG A 305 -32.06 9.09 3.84
C ARG A 305 -32.15 10.31 4.74
N PRO A 306 -31.88 10.19 6.05
CA PRO A 306 -31.79 11.35 6.91
C PRO A 306 -30.66 12.28 6.42
N PRO A 307 -30.78 13.61 6.59
CA PRO A 307 -29.70 14.55 6.26
C PRO A 307 -28.40 14.18 7.00
N ALA A 308 -27.25 14.36 6.33
CA ALA A 308 -25.95 14.00 6.91
C ALA A 308 -25.64 14.76 8.20
N ASP A 309 -26.06 16.04 8.31
CA ASP A 309 -25.91 16.87 9.51
C ASP A 309 -26.75 16.37 10.70
N ALA A 310 -27.94 15.85 10.45
CA ALA A 310 -28.75 15.21 11.49
C ALA A 310 -28.06 13.97 12.06
N LEU A 311 -27.46 13.14 11.19
CA LEU A 311 -26.69 11.98 11.60
C LEU A 311 -25.45 12.38 12.41
N GLN A 312 -24.69 13.37 11.95
CA GLN A 312 -23.51 13.87 12.67
C GLN A 312 -23.87 14.45 14.07
N LYS A 313 -25.00 15.16 14.16
CA LYS A 313 -25.51 15.65 15.44
C LYS A 313 -25.88 14.50 16.39
N ALA A 314 -26.55 13.47 15.86
CA ALA A 314 -26.97 12.32 16.65
C ALA A 314 -25.78 11.47 17.17
N LEU A 315 -24.73 11.31 16.34
CA LEU A 315 -23.56 10.51 16.68
C LEU A 315 -22.44 11.33 17.34
N ARG A 316 -22.49 12.66 17.27
CA ARG A 316 -21.47 13.60 17.77
C ARG A 316 -20.07 13.35 17.17
N VAL A 317 -20.02 12.84 15.93
CA VAL A 317 -18.80 12.56 15.17
C VAL A 317 -19.01 13.05 13.74
N PRO A 318 -18.00 13.69 13.11
CA PRO A 318 -18.10 14.10 11.73
C PRO A 318 -18.22 12.92 10.79
N LEU A 319 -19.09 13.02 9.79
CA LEU A 319 -19.22 12.05 8.72
C LEU A 319 -18.19 12.37 7.63
N ALA A 320 -17.20 11.51 7.46
CA ALA A 320 -16.11 11.74 6.52
C ALA A 320 -16.53 11.48 5.06
N VAL A 321 -17.33 10.43 4.83
CA VAL A 321 -17.84 10.06 3.49
C VAL A 321 -19.28 9.58 3.61
N ASP A 322 -20.08 10.02 2.69
CA ASP A 322 -21.47 9.56 2.49
C ASP A 322 -21.55 8.84 1.14
N ILE A 323 -21.76 7.52 1.17
CA ILE A 323 -21.83 6.68 -0.02
C ILE A 323 -23.32 6.39 -0.31
N PRO A 324 -23.85 6.90 -1.42
CA PRO A 324 -25.22 6.60 -1.83
C PRO A 324 -25.34 5.16 -2.34
N TYR A 325 -26.57 4.67 -2.45
CA TYR A 325 -26.84 3.37 -3.06
C TYR A 325 -26.33 3.32 -4.51
N ASP A 326 -25.62 2.22 -4.83
CA ASP A 326 -25.10 1.98 -6.18
C ASP A 326 -25.75 0.72 -6.78
N PRO A 327 -26.62 0.85 -7.79
CA PRO A 327 -27.32 -0.29 -8.39
C PRO A 327 -26.36 -1.24 -9.13
N ASN A 328 -25.13 -0.80 -9.45
CA ASN A 328 -24.17 -1.61 -10.18
C ASN A 328 -23.41 -2.61 -9.28
N GLN A 329 -23.51 -2.44 -7.95
CA GLN A 329 -22.76 -3.28 -7.00
C GLN A 329 -23.18 -4.74 -7.08
N LEU A 330 -24.46 -5.04 -7.00
CA LEU A 330 -24.96 -6.42 -7.07
C LEU A 330 -24.66 -7.12 -8.40
N PRO A 331 -24.88 -6.48 -9.57
CA PRO A 331 -24.46 -7.04 -10.85
C PRO A 331 -22.96 -7.31 -10.97
N ALA A 332 -22.10 -6.49 -10.36
CA ALA A 332 -20.66 -6.71 -10.34
C ALA A 332 -20.31 -7.94 -9.48
N VAL A 333 -20.88 -8.04 -8.28
CA VAL A 333 -20.68 -9.18 -7.38
C VAL A 333 -21.13 -10.49 -8.03
N ALA A 334 -22.29 -10.52 -8.71
CA ALA A 334 -22.79 -11.71 -9.40
C ALA A 334 -21.84 -12.23 -10.49
N LYS A 335 -20.96 -11.37 -11.00
CA LYS A 335 -19.92 -11.70 -11.99
C LYS A 335 -18.53 -11.89 -11.40
N GLY A 336 -18.38 -11.81 -10.07
CA GLY A 336 -17.08 -11.82 -9.40
C GLY A 336 -16.18 -10.64 -9.79
N LEU A 337 -16.75 -9.49 -10.10
CA LEU A 337 -16.04 -8.31 -10.59
C LEU A 337 -15.89 -7.26 -9.49
N LEU A 338 -14.71 -6.72 -9.37
CA LEU A 338 -14.44 -5.59 -8.49
C LEU A 338 -15.01 -4.29 -9.11
N LEU A 339 -16.09 -3.75 -8.53
CA LEU A 339 -16.80 -2.59 -9.08
C LEU A 339 -15.87 -1.38 -9.29
N ALA A 340 -14.97 -1.14 -8.33
CA ALA A 340 -13.98 -0.05 -8.42
C ALA A 340 -13.07 -0.15 -9.67
N SER A 341 -12.84 -1.36 -10.19
CA SER A 341 -12.03 -1.57 -11.40
C SER A 341 -12.85 -1.45 -12.69
N VAL A 342 -14.11 -1.91 -12.68
CA VAL A 342 -14.94 -1.97 -13.91
C VAL A 342 -15.80 -0.73 -14.11
N GLN A 343 -16.13 0.00 -13.03
CA GLN A 343 -16.97 1.20 -13.07
C GLN A 343 -16.37 2.33 -12.22
N PRO A 344 -15.31 3.01 -12.71
CA PRO A 344 -14.55 3.99 -11.93
C PRO A 344 -15.32 5.27 -11.59
N LYS A 345 -16.49 5.49 -12.21
CA LYS A 345 -17.37 6.65 -11.98
C LYS A 345 -18.66 6.31 -11.23
N SER A 346 -18.84 5.05 -10.81
CA SER A 346 -20.03 4.66 -10.04
C SER A 346 -20.04 5.34 -8.67
N ALA A 347 -21.23 5.48 -8.08
CA ALA A 347 -21.42 6.19 -6.82
C ALA A 347 -20.58 5.58 -5.67
N LEU A 348 -20.59 4.26 -5.56
CA LEU A 348 -19.75 3.54 -4.60
C LEU A 348 -18.26 3.78 -4.85
N THR A 349 -17.81 3.66 -6.10
CA THR A 349 -16.40 3.85 -6.45
C THR A 349 -15.91 5.26 -6.14
N VAL A 350 -16.71 6.29 -6.43
CA VAL A 350 -16.38 7.68 -6.12
C VAL A 350 -16.25 7.88 -4.59
N GLY A 351 -17.23 7.37 -3.82
CA GLY A 351 -17.21 7.44 -2.38
C GLY A 351 -15.98 6.71 -1.77
N VAL A 352 -15.67 5.51 -2.27
CA VAL A 352 -14.52 4.74 -1.81
C VAL A 352 -13.17 5.39 -2.21
N LYS A 353 -13.07 6.05 -3.37
CA LYS A 353 -11.87 6.83 -3.73
C LYS A 353 -11.62 7.97 -2.75
N ARG A 354 -12.69 8.69 -2.35
CA ARG A 354 -12.57 9.73 -1.31
C ARG A 354 -12.16 9.12 0.04
N LEU A 355 -12.74 7.98 0.40
CA LEU A 355 -12.35 7.25 1.61
C LEU A 355 -10.88 6.85 1.56
N ALA A 356 -10.39 6.32 0.44
CA ALA A 356 -8.99 5.94 0.26
C ALA A 356 -8.05 7.11 0.50
N GLN A 357 -8.35 8.29 -0.06
CA GLN A 357 -7.56 9.51 0.15
C GLN A 357 -7.46 9.89 1.63
N ILE A 358 -8.58 9.81 2.38
CA ILE A 358 -8.60 10.09 3.83
C ILE A 358 -7.83 9.01 4.60
N ALA A 359 -7.98 7.74 4.23
CA ALA A 359 -7.38 6.61 4.95
C ALA A 359 -5.85 6.58 4.83
N ILE A 360 -5.27 7.10 3.75
CA ILE A 360 -3.82 7.14 3.53
C ILE A 360 -3.20 8.50 3.85
N ALA A 361 -4.00 9.52 4.16
CA ALA A 361 -3.49 10.83 4.59
C ALA A 361 -2.74 10.68 5.93
N ARG A 362 -1.56 11.32 6.02
CA ARG A 362 -0.72 11.34 7.22
C ARG A 362 -1.27 12.28 8.28
#